data_4ac11f0b48434c214b1faa942d43a590
#
_entry.id   4ac11f0b48434c214b1faa942d43a590
#
_cell.length_a   1.000
_cell.length_b   1.000
_cell.length_c   1.000
_cell.angle_alpha   90.00
_cell.angle_beta   90.00
_cell.angle_gamma   90.00
#
_symmetry.space_group_name_H-M   'P 1'
#
loop_
_entity.id
_entity.type
_entity.pdbx_description
1 polymer ?
#
loop_
_entity_poly.entity_id
_entity_poly.type
_entity_poly.pdbx_seq_one_letter_code
_entity_poly.pdbx_strand_id
1 'polypeptide(L)'
;MNNELINDKINILVERAKIARDEYLKLNQEQINSIVKAMSMAVQENHMLLAKMAVEETKRGIYEDKITKNIYSSEYIYHSIKDNKTVGTIVDNEEEGYMEIAEPIGIIAGVTPVTNPTSTTCFKSLIAAKTRNVIIFGFHPSAQQCSVATAKILLEAAVKAGAPKDCILWIDEPSVDATKALMNHPDVNLILATGGKGMVTSAYSCGKPALGVGPGNVPCYIHSSANIETSVNDLVLSKSFDNGMICASEQAVIVDNDLTNQFEALMIKAGSYFTN
;
A
#
# COMPACT_ATOMS: atom_id res chain seq x y z
N MET A 1 13.38 20.77 12.79
CA MET A 1 12.22 20.99 13.68
C MET A 1 12.61 20.48 15.06
N ASN A 2 12.22 21.14 16.17
CA ASN A 2 12.54 20.63 17.52
C ASN A 2 11.74 19.33 17.74
N ASN A 3 12.38 18.30 18.32
CA ASN A 3 11.75 16.99 18.57
C ASN A 3 10.47 17.11 19.43
N GLU A 4 10.41 18.06 20.34
CA GLU A 4 9.25 18.33 21.17
C GLU A 4 8.04 18.75 20.32
N LEU A 5 8.23 19.69 19.38
CA LEU A 5 7.17 20.12 18.46
C LEU A 5 6.67 18.99 17.55
N ILE A 6 7.57 18.09 17.12
CA ILE A 6 7.19 16.91 16.34
C ILE A 6 6.29 16.00 17.17
N ASN A 7 6.69 15.69 18.40
CA ASN A 7 5.93 14.84 19.29
C ASN A 7 4.54 15.42 19.59
N ASP A 8 4.43 16.73 19.83
CA ASP A 8 3.15 17.38 20.08
C ASP A 8 2.21 17.27 18.87
N LYS A 9 2.72 17.48 17.65
CA LYS A 9 1.93 17.30 16.42
C LYS A 9 1.46 15.86 16.26
N ILE A 10 2.32 14.86 16.55
CA ILE A 10 1.96 13.44 16.47
C ILE A 10 0.92 13.09 17.55
N ASN A 11 1.08 13.58 18.79
CA ASN A 11 0.10 13.37 19.86
C ASN A 11 -1.29 13.86 19.46
N ILE A 12 -1.39 15.06 18.87
CA ILE A 12 -2.67 15.60 18.36
C ILE A 12 -3.31 14.68 17.31
N LEU A 13 -2.53 14.17 16.37
CA LEU A 13 -3.04 13.22 15.34
C LEU A 13 -3.53 11.92 15.98
N VAL A 14 -2.79 11.38 16.94
CA VAL A 14 -3.15 10.13 17.62
C VAL A 14 -4.40 10.32 18.49
N GLU A 15 -4.56 11.44 19.21
CA GLU A 15 -5.79 11.70 19.97
C GLU A 15 -7.02 11.77 19.05
N ARG A 16 -6.93 12.41 17.88
CA ARG A 16 -7.99 12.42 16.88
C ARG A 16 -8.30 11.00 16.37
N ALA A 17 -7.24 10.20 16.13
CA ALA A 17 -7.38 8.82 15.69
C ALA A 17 -8.07 7.93 16.72
N LYS A 18 -7.83 8.14 18.02
CA LYS A 18 -8.53 7.43 19.11
C LYS A 18 -10.04 7.64 19.06
N ILE A 19 -10.46 8.88 18.87
CA ILE A 19 -11.88 9.24 18.76
C ILE A 19 -12.50 8.53 17.57
N ALA A 20 -11.85 8.59 16.39
CA ALA A 20 -12.32 7.95 15.18
C ALA A 20 -12.36 6.41 15.31
N ARG A 21 -11.38 5.81 15.99
CA ARG A 21 -11.38 4.37 16.30
C ARG A 21 -12.62 3.96 17.10
N ASP A 22 -12.93 4.71 18.15
CA ASP A 22 -14.06 4.40 19.03
C ASP A 22 -15.42 4.58 18.31
N GLU A 23 -15.47 5.45 17.31
CA GLU A 23 -16.62 5.56 16.40
C GLU A 23 -16.69 4.38 15.42
N TYR A 24 -15.57 3.92 14.86
CA TYR A 24 -15.52 2.76 13.96
C TYR A 24 -16.00 1.46 14.63
N LEU A 25 -15.72 1.26 15.91
CA LEU A 25 -16.16 0.09 16.67
C LEU A 25 -17.68 -0.09 16.68
N LYS A 26 -18.45 0.98 16.49
CA LYS A 26 -19.92 0.99 16.50
C LYS A 26 -20.50 0.56 15.14
N LEU A 27 -19.71 0.52 14.08
CA LEU A 27 -20.19 0.21 12.74
C LEU A 27 -20.30 -1.30 12.52
N ASN A 28 -21.38 -1.71 11.87
CA ASN A 28 -21.63 -3.09 11.46
C ASN A 28 -20.96 -3.41 10.10
N GLN A 29 -21.03 -4.68 9.69
CA GLN A 29 -20.40 -5.16 8.47
C GLN A 29 -20.92 -4.47 7.19
N GLU A 30 -22.22 -4.20 7.11
CA GLU A 30 -22.85 -3.56 5.95
C GLU A 30 -22.40 -2.11 5.79
N GLN A 31 -22.33 -1.39 6.90
CA GLN A 31 -21.80 -0.01 6.92
C GLN A 31 -20.33 0.02 6.47
N ILE A 32 -19.51 -0.89 6.98
CA ILE A 32 -18.10 -1.01 6.56
C ILE A 32 -18.00 -1.35 5.07
N ASN A 33 -18.78 -2.29 4.58
CA ASN A 33 -18.79 -2.65 3.16
C ASN A 33 -19.19 -1.46 2.28
N SER A 34 -20.17 -0.66 2.69
CA SER A 34 -20.60 0.55 1.98
C SER A 34 -19.51 1.61 1.93
N ILE A 35 -18.80 1.83 3.06
CA ILE A 35 -17.67 2.77 3.16
C ILE A 35 -16.56 2.35 2.21
N VAL A 36 -16.11 1.09 2.27
CA VAL A 36 -15.00 0.59 1.45
C VAL A 36 -15.34 0.64 -0.04
N LYS A 37 -16.60 0.34 -0.41
CA LYS A 37 -17.09 0.48 -1.78
C LYS A 37 -17.01 1.93 -2.27
N ALA A 38 -17.50 2.88 -1.47
CA ALA A 38 -17.48 4.30 -1.82
C ALA A 38 -16.04 4.82 -1.99
N MET A 39 -15.12 4.42 -1.11
CA MET A 39 -13.70 4.75 -1.21
C MET A 39 -13.07 4.22 -2.50
N SER A 40 -13.33 2.94 -2.84
CA SER A 40 -12.85 2.31 -4.06
C SER A 40 -13.33 3.06 -5.31
N MET A 41 -14.62 3.35 -5.40
CA MET A 41 -15.22 4.08 -6.52
C MET A 41 -14.64 5.49 -6.67
N ALA A 42 -14.43 6.20 -5.57
CA ALA A 42 -13.87 7.55 -5.59
C ALA A 42 -12.44 7.59 -6.18
N VAL A 43 -11.62 6.58 -5.91
CA VAL A 43 -10.29 6.48 -6.53
C VAL A 43 -10.40 6.08 -8.00
N GLN A 44 -11.32 5.19 -8.37
CA GLN A 44 -11.58 4.82 -9.76
C GLN A 44 -12.01 6.04 -10.59
N GLU A 45 -12.86 6.91 -10.05
CA GLU A 45 -13.28 8.15 -10.73
C GLU A 45 -12.14 9.17 -10.89
N ASN A 46 -11.11 9.10 -10.03
CA ASN A 46 -9.99 10.04 -10.01
C ASN A 46 -8.64 9.41 -10.42
N HIS A 47 -8.62 8.17 -10.92
CA HIS A 47 -7.38 7.41 -11.19
C HIS A 47 -6.41 8.13 -12.15
N MET A 48 -6.93 8.81 -13.17
CA MET A 48 -6.14 9.55 -14.14
C MET A 48 -5.53 10.82 -13.52
N LEU A 49 -6.32 11.58 -12.76
CA LEU A 49 -5.82 12.76 -12.04
C LEU A 49 -4.69 12.39 -11.08
N LEU A 50 -4.89 11.36 -10.29
CA LEU A 50 -3.91 10.89 -9.31
C LEU A 50 -2.63 10.36 -9.98
N ALA A 51 -2.74 9.67 -11.11
CA ALA A 51 -1.60 9.22 -11.90
C ALA A 51 -0.78 10.41 -12.43
N LYS A 52 -1.45 11.42 -12.99
CA LYS A 52 -0.82 12.64 -13.45
C LYS A 52 -0.07 13.36 -12.33
N MET A 53 -0.72 13.60 -11.20
CA MET A 53 -0.09 14.22 -10.03
C MET A 53 1.14 13.46 -9.55
N ALA A 54 1.06 12.12 -9.50
CA ALA A 54 2.18 11.28 -9.06
C ALA A 54 3.39 11.41 -9.99
N VAL A 55 3.21 11.38 -11.31
CA VAL A 55 4.33 11.56 -12.27
C VAL A 55 4.89 12.97 -12.22
N GLU A 56 4.02 14.00 -12.19
CA GLU A 56 4.45 15.39 -12.16
C GLU A 56 5.24 15.75 -10.89
N GLU A 57 4.84 15.24 -9.73
CA GLU A 57 5.50 15.51 -8.47
C GLU A 57 6.79 14.69 -8.32
N THR A 58 6.72 13.37 -8.55
CA THR A 58 7.84 12.47 -8.26
C THR A 58 8.88 12.39 -9.38
N LYS A 59 8.51 12.77 -10.61
CA LYS A 59 9.31 12.58 -11.83
C LYS A 59 9.69 11.12 -12.08
N ARG A 60 8.82 10.18 -11.66
CA ARG A 60 9.08 8.74 -11.69
C ARG A 60 7.95 8.00 -12.38
N GLY A 61 8.33 7.00 -13.19
CA GLY A 61 7.43 6.10 -13.87
C GLY A 61 6.72 6.71 -15.08
N ILE A 62 5.66 6.04 -15.52
CA ILE A 62 4.90 6.34 -16.73
C ILE A 62 3.44 6.62 -16.34
N TYR A 63 2.83 7.64 -16.95
CA TYR A 63 1.46 8.07 -16.63
C TYR A 63 0.43 6.95 -16.81
N GLU A 64 0.47 6.25 -17.93
CA GLU A 64 -0.45 5.17 -18.29
C GLU A 64 -0.34 3.99 -17.32
N ASP A 65 0.88 3.67 -16.92
CA ASP A 65 1.12 2.58 -15.98
C ASP A 65 0.70 2.95 -14.55
N LYS A 66 0.82 4.23 -14.17
CA LYS A 66 0.28 4.70 -12.88
C LYS A 66 -1.24 4.73 -12.86
N ILE A 67 -1.90 4.97 -14.01
CA ILE A 67 -3.35 4.77 -14.16
C ILE A 67 -3.70 3.33 -13.82
N THR A 68 -3.02 2.37 -14.45
CA THR A 68 -3.20 0.93 -14.20
C THR A 68 -3.00 0.57 -12.73
N LYS A 69 -1.95 1.11 -12.09
CA LYS A 69 -1.69 0.91 -10.65
C LYS A 69 -2.81 1.46 -9.76
N ASN A 70 -3.35 2.62 -10.09
CA ASN A 70 -4.45 3.21 -9.32
C ASN A 70 -5.74 2.38 -9.46
N ILE A 71 -6.05 1.89 -10.67
CA ILE A 71 -7.16 0.97 -10.91
C ILE A 71 -6.95 -0.33 -10.13
N TYR A 72 -5.76 -0.94 -10.22
CA TYR A 72 -5.45 -2.15 -9.49
C TYR A 72 -5.64 -1.98 -7.98
N SER A 73 -5.13 -0.90 -7.41
CA SER A 73 -5.20 -0.64 -5.96
C SER A 73 -6.61 -0.29 -5.48
N SER A 74 -7.49 0.19 -6.32
CA SER A 74 -8.87 0.53 -5.98
C SER A 74 -9.85 -0.58 -6.34
N GLU A 75 -9.89 -1.03 -7.58
CA GLU A 75 -10.87 -2.00 -8.07
C GLU A 75 -10.51 -3.44 -7.68
N TYR A 76 -9.30 -3.91 -8.06
CA TYR A 76 -8.92 -5.30 -7.82
C TYR A 76 -8.74 -5.60 -6.33
N ILE A 77 -8.13 -4.68 -5.57
CA ILE A 77 -8.02 -4.82 -4.11
C ILE A 77 -9.42 -4.83 -3.47
N TYR A 78 -10.33 -3.93 -3.87
CA TYR A 78 -11.70 -3.95 -3.38
C TYR A 78 -12.37 -5.30 -3.65
N HIS A 79 -12.28 -5.81 -4.88
CA HIS A 79 -12.88 -7.11 -5.23
C HIS A 79 -12.29 -8.28 -4.45
N SER A 80 -11.01 -8.23 -4.09
CA SER A 80 -10.37 -9.27 -3.30
C SER A 80 -10.78 -9.29 -1.83
N ILE A 81 -11.24 -8.14 -1.29
CA ILE A 81 -11.57 -8.01 0.15
C ILE A 81 -13.07 -7.78 0.43
N LYS A 82 -13.90 -7.45 -0.57
CA LYS A 82 -15.30 -7.04 -0.37
C LYS A 82 -16.13 -8.06 0.39
N ASP A 83 -15.93 -9.35 0.11
CA ASP A 83 -16.69 -10.45 0.68
C ASP A 83 -16.13 -10.98 2.01
N ASN A 84 -14.95 -10.49 2.43
CA ASN A 84 -14.35 -10.89 3.70
C ASN A 84 -15.19 -10.38 4.87
N LYS A 85 -15.52 -11.27 5.80
CA LYS A 85 -16.16 -10.91 7.07
C LYS A 85 -15.10 -10.35 8.02
N THR A 86 -15.30 -9.12 8.47
CA THR A 86 -14.34 -8.38 9.31
C THR A 86 -14.99 -7.74 10.54
N VAL A 87 -16.25 -8.11 10.82
CA VAL A 87 -17.03 -7.62 11.97
C VAL A 87 -17.76 -8.77 12.61
N GLY A 88 -17.64 -8.91 13.93
CA GLY A 88 -18.31 -9.95 14.70
C GLY A 88 -17.70 -11.33 14.53
N THR A 89 -18.44 -12.37 14.86
CA THR A 89 -17.98 -13.77 14.80
C THR A 89 -17.71 -14.19 13.35
N ILE A 90 -16.49 -14.61 13.04
CA ILE A 90 -16.06 -15.10 11.72
C ILE A 90 -16.06 -16.62 11.63
N VAL A 91 -15.76 -17.31 12.73
CA VAL A 91 -15.86 -18.77 12.87
C VAL A 91 -16.58 -19.06 14.16
N ASP A 92 -17.48 -20.03 14.11
CA ASP A 92 -18.09 -20.65 15.28
C ASP A 92 -18.01 -22.17 15.08
N ASN A 93 -17.13 -22.82 15.81
CA ASN A 93 -16.87 -24.25 15.69
C ASN A 93 -17.28 -24.97 16.98
N GLU A 94 -18.54 -25.41 17.01
CA GLU A 94 -19.11 -26.11 18.15
C GLU A 94 -18.42 -27.48 18.41
N GLU A 95 -17.92 -28.15 17.37
CA GLU A 95 -17.27 -29.46 17.51
C GLU A 95 -15.92 -29.35 18.25
N GLU A 96 -15.14 -28.32 17.93
CA GLU A 96 -13.84 -28.07 18.55
C GLU A 96 -13.92 -27.10 19.73
N GLY A 97 -15.07 -26.49 19.96
CA GLY A 97 -15.36 -25.64 21.13
C GLY A 97 -14.66 -24.28 21.08
N TYR A 98 -14.45 -23.67 19.89
CA TYR A 98 -13.88 -22.34 19.77
C TYR A 98 -14.68 -21.40 18.87
N MET A 99 -14.53 -20.10 19.11
CA MET A 99 -15.12 -19.03 18.31
C MET A 99 -14.05 -18.02 17.94
N GLU A 100 -14.02 -17.59 16.66
CA GLU A 100 -13.16 -16.49 16.19
C GLU A 100 -13.98 -15.23 15.99
N ILE A 101 -13.56 -14.14 16.60
CA ILE A 101 -14.21 -12.83 16.49
C ILE A 101 -13.26 -11.84 15.83
N ALA A 102 -13.74 -11.17 14.78
CA ALA A 102 -12.97 -10.14 14.09
C ALA A 102 -12.97 -8.84 14.89
N GLU A 103 -11.82 -8.43 15.38
CA GLU A 103 -11.60 -7.18 16.09
C GLU A 103 -10.54 -6.31 15.40
N PRO A 104 -10.72 -4.98 15.37
CA PRO A 104 -9.71 -4.08 14.82
C PRO A 104 -8.45 -4.07 15.70
N ILE A 105 -7.30 -3.92 15.07
CA ILE A 105 -6.04 -3.79 15.80
C ILE A 105 -5.87 -2.41 16.46
N GLY A 106 -6.53 -1.38 15.89
CA GLY A 106 -6.55 -0.02 16.45
C GLY A 106 -6.03 1.05 15.49
N ILE A 107 -4.94 1.72 15.86
CA ILE A 107 -4.33 2.80 15.08
C ILE A 107 -3.14 2.26 14.28
N ILE A 108 -3.14 2.48 12.98
CA ILE A 108 -2.10 2.04 12.05
C ILE A 108 -1.21 3.21 11.65
N ALA A 109 0.10 3.07 11.81
CA ALA A 109 1.07 3.96 11.15
C ALA A 109 1.32 3.47 9.72
N GLY A 110 0.82 4.19 8.73
CA GLY A 110 0.96 3.89 7.31
C GLY A 110 2.14 4.64 6.68
N VAL A 111 3.17 3.94 6.23
CA VAL A 111 4.30 4.57 5.52
C VAL A 111 4.22 4.24 4.05
N THR A 112 4.30 5.25 3.18
CA THR A 112 4.20 5.09 1.72
C THR A 112 5.50 5.44 1.01
N PRO A 113 5.83 4.74 -0.10
CA PRO A 113 7.03 4.99 -0.88
C PRO A 113 6.82 6.13 -1.89
N VAL A 114 7.93 6.67 -2.42
CA VAL A 114 7.89 7.64 -3.53
C VAL A 114 7.54 6.99 -4.88
N THR A 115 7.79 5.69 -5.04
CA THR A 115 7.60 4.97 -6.31
C THR A 115 6.13 4.71 -6.66
N ASN A 116 5.30 4.46 -5.64
CA ASN A 116 3.89 4.11 -5.79
C ASN A 116 3.02 4.87 -4.77
N PRO A 117 3.06 6.21 -4.74
CA PRO A 117 2.47 6.97 -3.63
C PRO A 117 0.95 6.86 -3.58
N THR A 118 0.27 7.08 -4.70
CA THR A 118 -1.20 7.10 -4.80
C THR A 118 -1.81 5.72 -4.62
N SER A 119 -1.32 4.72 -5.34
CA SER A 119 -1.81 3.34 -5.24
C SER A 119 -1.57 2.73 -3.86
N THR A 120 -0.41 3.03 -3.22
CA THR A 120 -0.13 2.55 -1.86
C THR A 120 -1.04 3.22 -0.82
N THR A 121 -1.29 4.51 -0.94
CA THR A 121 -2.25 5.22 -0.09
C THR A 121 -3.65 4.64 -0.24
N CYS A 122 -4.07 4.34 -1.49
CA CYS A 122 -5.36 3.75 -1.78
C CYS A 122 -5.52 2.40 -1.08
N PHE A 123 -4.68 1.40 -1.39
CA PHE A 123 -4.91 0.06 -0.87
C PHE A 123 -4.79 -0.01 0.67
N LYS A 124 -3.87 0.74 1.26
CA LYS A 124 -3.72 0.78 2.73
C LYS A 124 -4.95 1.38 3.41
N SER A 125 -5.54 2.41 2.82
CA SER A 125 -6.77 3.00 3.33
C SER A 125 -7.95 2.04 3.21
N LEU A 126 -8.08 1.30 2.09
CA LEU A 126 -9.15 0.32 1.89
C LEU A 126 -9.08 -0.82 2.91
N ILE A 127 -7.88 -1.41 3.14
CA ILE A 127 -7.74 -2.50 4.11
C ILE A 127 -7.92 -2.00 5.55
N ALA A 128 -7.43 -0.80 5.88
CA ALA A 128 -7.65 -0.21 7.20
C ALA A 128 -9.14 0.01 7.46
N ALA A 129 -9.88 0.62 6.52
CA ALA A 129 -11.32 0.84 6.64
C ALA A 129 -12.10 -0.48 6.71
N LYS A 130 -11.75 -1.48 5.86
CA LYS A 130 -12.42 -2.79 5.87
C LYS A 130 -12.32 -3.50 7.22
N THR A 131 -11.24 -3.27 7.95
CA THR A 131 -10.97 -3.87 9.25
C THR A 131 -11.23 -2.93 10.43
N ARG A 132 -11.96 -1.83 10.21
CA ARG A 132 -12.32 -0.82 11.22
C ARG A 132 -11.13 -0.19 11.93
N ASN A 133 -9.99 -0.10 11.25
CA ASN A 133 -8.80 0.54 11.78
C ASN A 133 -8.69 1.98 11.30
N VAL A 134 -8.14 2.85 12.13
CA VAL A 134 -7.74 4.20 11.73
C VAL A 134 -6.31 4.18 11.22
N ILE A 135 -6.03 4.91 10.15
CA ILE A 135 -4.69 5.00 9.61
C ILE A 135 -4.16 6.43 9.64
N ILE A 136 -2.93 6.59 10.13
CA ILE A 136 -2.18 7.85 10.10
C ILE A 136 -1.00 7.66 9.15
N PHE A 137 -0.94 8.43 8.08
CA PHE A 137 0.12 8.31 7.09
C PHE A 137 1.33 9.18 7.38
N GLY A 138 2.52 8.58 7.26
CA GLY A 138 3.78 9.26 7.01
C GLY A 138 4.13 9.13 5.53
N PHE A 139 3.83 10.15 4.74
CA PHE A 139 4.11 10.18 3.30
C PHE A 139 5.58 10.49 3.02
N HIS A 140 6.07 10.03 1.86
CA HIS A 140 7.39 10.43 1.40
C HIS A 140 7.41 11.92 1.03
N PRO A 141 8.39 12.74 1.48
CA PRO A 141 8.41 14.18 1.21
C PRO A 141 8.30 14.55 -0.28
N SER A 142 8.91 13.75 -1.17
CA SER A 142 8.86 13.97 -2.63
C SER A 142 7.58 13.44 -3.30
N ALA A 143 6.58 13.02 -2.53
CA ALA A 143 5.29 12.54 -3.01
C ALA A 143 4.15 12.96 -2.07
N GLN A 144 4.35 14.03 -1.32
CA GLN A 144 3.40 14.50 -0.30
C GLN A 144 2.09 14.97 -0.93
N GLN A 145 2.15 15.75 -2.01
CA GLN A 145 0.97 16.37 -2.60
C GLN A 145 0.03 15.33 -3.22
N CYS A 146 0.53 14.44 -4.06
CA CYS A 146 -0.29 13.39 -4.68
C CYS A 146 -0.82 12.38 -3.66
N SER A 147 -0.03 12.06 -2.60
CA SER A 147 -0.47 11.19 -1.51
C SER A 147 -1.58 11.83 -0.68
N VAL A 148 -1.44 13.11 -0.31
CA VAL A 148 -2.48 13.87 0.41
C VAL A 148 -3.74 14.02 -0.45
N ALA A 149 -3.61 14.29 -1.76
CA ALA A 149 -4.77 14.34 -2.65
C ALA A 149 -5.53 13.01 -2.66
N THR A 150 -4.80 11.89 -2.73
CA THR A 150 -5.39 10.55 -2.65
C THR A 150 -6.09 10.31 -1.32
N ALA A 151 -5.43 10.65 -0.21
CA ALA A 151 -6.00 10.49 1.13
C ALA A 151 -7.27 11.33 1.34
N LYS A 152 -7.31 12.56 0.80
CA LYS A 152 -8.48 13.44 0.85
C LYS A 152 -9.66 12.86 0.08
N ILE A 153 -9.45 12.40 -1.15
CA ILE A 153 -10.50 11.75 -1.97
C ILE A 153 -11.08 10.54 -1.24
N LEU A 154 -10.22 9.69 -0.66
CA LEU A 154 -10.64 8.52 0.10
C LEU A 154 -11.40 8.90 1.38
N LEU A 155 -10.89 9.88 2.13
CA LEU A 155 -11.52 10.36 3.36
C LEU A 155 -12.89 10.97 3.11
N GLU A 156 -13.02 11.84 2.10
CA GLU A 156 -14.28 12.48 1.73
C GLU A 156 -15.34 11.42 1.34
N ALA A 157 -14.96 10.44 0.53
CA ALA A 157 -15.85 9.34 0.15
C ALA A 157 -16.24 8.48 1.35
N ALA A 158 -15.28 8.15 2.23
CA ALA A 158 -15.51 7.38 3.43
C ALA A 158 -16.49 8.09 4.37
N VAL A 159 -16.25 9.36 4.68
CA VAL A 159 -17.10 10.17 5.57
C VAL A 159 -18.50 10.33 5.00
N LYS A 160 -18.63 10.58 3.70
CA LYS A 160 -19.93 10.65 3.01
C LYS A 160 -20.71 9.34 3.09
N ALA A 161 -20.01 8.20 3.16
CA ALA A 161 -20.60 6.88 3.33
C ALA A 161 -20.82 6.48 4.80
N GLY A 162 -20.50 7.35 5.78
CA GLY A 162 -20.76 7.13 7.19
C GLY A 162 -19.54 6.74 8.03
N ALA A 163 -18.32 6.84 7.50
CA ALA A 163 -17.12 6.64 8.29
C ALA A 163 -16.84 7.82 9.25
N PRO A 164 -16.09 7.59 10.34
CA PRO A 164 -15.60 8.67 11.20
C PRO A 164 -14.77 9.70 10.43
N LYS A 165 -14.92 10.98 10.78
CA LYS A 165 -14.27 12.10 10.08
C LYS A 165 -12.73 12.06 10.05
N ASP A 166 -12.12 11.39 11.03
CA ASP A 166 -10.67 11.29 11.20
C ASP A 166 -10.18 9.85 11.00
N CYS A 167 -10.89 9.06 10.19
CA CYS A 167 -10.52 7.65 9.91
C CYS A 167 -9.25 7.51 9.06
N ILE A 168 -8.88 8.54 8.30
CA ILE A 168 -7.64 8.65 7.56
C ILE A 168 -7.00 9.99 7.91
N LEU A 169 -5.79 9.95 8.45
CA LEU A 169 -5.01 11.11 8.86
C LEU A 169 -3.61 11.05 8.22
N TRP A 170 -2.89 12.16 8.24
CA TRP A 170 -1.51 12.22 7.74
C TRP A 170 -0.69 13.29 8.45
N ILE A 171 0.63 13.15 8.37
CA ILE A 171 1.59 14.13 8.84
C ILE A 171 1.67 15.26 7.80
N ASP A 172 1.31 16.47 8.15
CA ASP A 172 1.30 17.62 7.22
C ASP A 172 2.71 18.05 6.80
N GLU A 173 3.67 17.97 7.71
CA GLU A 173 5.08 18.30 7.45
C GLU A 173 5.92 17.01 7.48
N PRO A 174 6.07 16.31 6.33
CA PRO A 174 6.69 15.00 6.29
C PRO A 174 8.20 15.08 6.54
N SER A 175 8.67 14.24 7.46
CA SER A 175 10.08 14.04 7.73
C SER A 175 10.34 12.62 8.24
N VAL A 176 11.60 12.18 8.18
CA VAL A 176 12.01 10.89 8.74
C VAL A 176 11.74 10.86 10.26
N ASP A 177 12.02 11.96 10.95
CA ASP A 177 11.85 12.05 12.41
C ASP A 177 10.36 12.03 12.80
N ALA A 178 9.50 12.75 12.08
CA ALA A 178 8.06 12.71 12.30
C ALA A 178 7.47 11.30 12.04
N THR A 179 7.92 10.63 10.98
CA THR A 179 7.51 9.25 10.70
C THR A 179 7.98 8.29 11.79
N LYS A 180 9.21 8.44 12.28
CA LYS A 180 9.73 7.65 13.42
C LYS A 180 8.96 7.95 14.70
N ALA A 181 8.64 9.20 14.99
CA ALA A 181 7.84 9.58 16.16
C ALA A 181 6.46 8.92 16.11
N LEU A 182 5.79 8.92 14.94
CA LEU A 182 4.52 8.23 14.75
C LEU A 182 4.65 6.72 14.98
N MET A 183 5.64 6.05 14.36
CA MET A 183 5.83 4.60 14.51
C MET A 183 6.12 4.20 15.96
N ASN A 184 6.83 5.03 16.72
CA ASN A 184 7.17 4.77 18.12
C ASN A 184 6.09 5.22 19.12
N HIS A 185 5.04 5.93 18.70
CA HIS A 185 4.01 6.43 19.59
C HIS A 185 3.30 5.28 20.32
N PRO A 186 3.13 5.31 21.66
CA PRO A 186 2.60 4.19 22.44
C PRO A 186 1.24 3.69 21.97
N ASP A 187 0.36 4.57 21.56
CA ASP A 187 -1.01 4.25 21.14
C ASP A 187 -1.13 3.84 19.65
N VAL A 188 -0.03 3.77 18.91
CA VAL A 188 0.00 3.14 17.58
C VAL A 188 0.17 1.65 17.76
N ASN A 189 -0.73 0.86 17.17
CA ASN A 189 -0.85 -0.58 17.41
C ASN A 189 -0.19 -1.43 16.32
N LEU A 190 -0.13 -0.93 15.07
CA LEU A 190 0.47 -1.63 13.93
C LEU A 190 1.23 -0.65 13.06
N ILE A 191 2.37 -1.08 12.55
CA ILE A 191 3.11 -0.35 11.52
C ILE A 191 2.94 -1.06 10.17
N LEU A 192 2.43 -0.33 9.18
CA LEU A 192 2.25 -0.82 7.81
C LEU A 192 3.19 -0.05 6.89
N ALA A 193 4.45 -0.50 6.81
CA ALA A 193 5.52 0.22 6.15
C ALA A 193 5.80 -0.31 4.74
N THR A 194 5.80 0.58 3.74
CA THR A 194 6.33 0.31 2.40
C THR A 194 7.36 1.37 2.07
N GLY A 195 8.61 0.97 1.86
CA GLY A 195 9.68 1.93 1.63
C GLY A 195 11.04 1.30 1.45
N GLY A 196 12.09 2.10 1.49
CA GLY A 196 13.47 1.63 1.39
C GLY A 196 13.90 0.82 2.61
N LYS A 197 15.01 0.06 2.47
CA LYS A 197 15.54 -0.84 3.50
C LYS A 197 15.64 -0.19 4.90
N GLY A 198 16.14 1.04 4.99
CA GLY A 198 16.29 1.74 6.27
C GLY A 198 14.96 2.02 6.97
N MET A 199 13.91 2.38 6.22
CA MET A 199 12.57 2.61 6.77
C MET A 199 11.94 1.32 7.27
N VAL A 200 12.05 0.24 6.50
CA VAL A 200 11.53 -1.09 6.89
C VAL A 200 12.28 -1.62 8.10
N THR A 201 13.60 -1.48 8.16
CA THR A 201 14.39 -1.83 9.36
C THR A 201 13.92 -1.02 10.57
N SER A 202 13.70 0.28 10.42
CA SER A 202 13.16 1.12 11.51
C SER A 202 11.80 0.66 11.98
N ALA A 203 10.89 0.28 11.05
CA ALA A 203 9.56 -0.23 11.39
C ALA A 203 9.62 -1.50 12.25
N TYR A 204 10.44 -2.47 11.85
CA TYR A 204 10.62 -3.72 12.62
C TYR A 204 11.35 -3.51 13.98
N SER A 205 12.11 -2.42 14.10
CA SER A 205 12.85 -2.11 15.33
C SER A 205 12.04 -1.32 16.36
N CYS A 206 10.77 -0.96 16.07
CA CYS A 206 9.93 -0.20 16.99
C CYS A 206 9.35 -1.03 18.15
N GLY A 207 9.60 -2.34 18.20
CA GLY A 207 9.06 -3.22 19.24
C GLY A 207 7.54 -3.41 19.18
N LYS A 208 6.92 -3.18 18.01
CA LYS A 208 5.48 -3.31 17.75
C LYS A 208 5.24 -4.22 16.56
N PRO A 209 4.02 -4.78 16.42
CA PRO A 209 3.63 -5.48 15.21
C PRO A 209 3.89 -4.60 13.98
N ALA A 210 4.61 -5.14 13.00
CA ALA A 210 4.95 -4.41 11.77
C ALA A 210 4.83 -5.34 10.56
N LEU A 211 4.21 -4.83 9.50
CA LEU A 211 4.18 -5.43 8.17
C LEU A 211 4.99 -4.52 7.25
N GLY A 212 6.24 -4.93 7.01
CA GLY A 212 7.20 -4.15 6.24
C GLY A 212 7.44 -4.74 4.85
N VAL A 213 7.34 -3.90 3.82
CA VAL A 213 7.69 -4.24 2.44
C VAL A 213 8.79 -3.31 1.98
N GLY A 214 9.95 -3.90 1.73
CA GLY A 214 11.16 -3.22 1.24
C GLY A 214 11.42 -3.47 -0.24
N PRO A 215 12.63 -3.14 -0.73
CA PRO A 215 13.08 -3.54 -2.05
C PRO A 215 13.11 -5.05 -2.15
N GLY A 216 12.44 -5.58 -3.17
CA GLY A 216 12.41 -6.99 -3.46
C GLY A 216 13.63 -7.45 -4.27
N ASN A 217 13.88 -8.74 -4.28
CA ASN A 217 14.70 -9.43 -5.27
C ASN A 217 13.86 -10.60 -5.80
N VAL A 218 13.06 -10.33 -6.83
CA VAL A 218 12.10 -11.28 -7.39
C VAL A 218 12.79 -12.12 -8.46
N PRO A 219 13.00 -13.43 -8.24
CA PRO A 219 13.55 -14.31 -9.26
C PRO A 219 12.44 -14.80 -10.20
N CYS A 220 12.75 -14.87 -11.49
CA CYS A 220 11.96 -15.55 -12.49
C CYS A 220 12.74 -16.79 -12.96
N TYR A 221 12.17 -17.97 -12.80
CA TYR A 221 12.77 -19.21 -13.28
C TYR A 221 12.13 -19.65 -14.60
N ILE A 222 12.98 -19.82 -15.63
CA ILE A 222 12.59 -20.31 -16.95
C ILE A 222 13.10 -21.74 -17.11
N HIS A 223 12.18 -22.69 -16.96
CA HIS A 223 12.44 -24.12 -17.09
C HIS A 223 12.53 -24.53 -18.57
N SER A 224 13.27 -25.61 -18.88
CA SER A 224 13.47 -26.13 -20.24
C SER A 224 12.18 -26.48 -21.01
N SER A 225 11.07 -26.73 -20.32
CA SER A 225 9.76 -26.95 -20.93
C SER A 225 8.98 -25.67 -21.25
N ALA A 226 9.48 -24.49 -20.87
CA ALA A 226 8.79 -23.22 -21.11
C ALA A 226 8.83 -22.82 -22.60
N ASN A 227 7.81 -22.10 -23.07
CA ASN A 227 7.89 -21.39 -24.33
C ASN A 227 8.77 -20.15 -24.12
N ILE A 228 10.01 -20.20 -24.61
CA ILE A 228 11.01 -19.19 -24.32
C ILE A 228 10.70 -17.85 -24.94
N GLU A 229 10.07 -17.80 -26.12
CA GLU A 229 9.68 -16.53 -26.76
C GLU A 229 8.61 -15.80 -25.94
N THR A 230 7.59 -16.52 -25.49
CA THR A 230 6.56 -15.97 -24.61
C THR A 230 7.16 -15.53 -23.29
N SER A 231 8.03 -16.35 -22.67
CA SER A 231 8.69 -16.02 -21.40
C SER A 231 9.53 -14.76 -21.46
N VAL A 232 10.29 -14.56 -22.55
CA VAL A 232 11.08 -13.34 -22.77
C VAL A 232 10.17 -12.12 -22.95
N ASN A 233 9.10 -12.26 -23.75
CA ASN A 233 8.15 -11.16 -23.96
C ASN A 233 7.49 -10.73 -22.65
N ASP A 234 6.99 -11.67 -21.87
CA ASP A 234 6.32 -11.43 -20.59
C ASP A 234 7.29 -10.80 -19.57
N LEU A 235 8.53 -11.30 -19.52
CA LEU A 235 9.58 -10.77 -18.67
C LEU A 235 9.90 -9.31 -18.99
N VAL A 236 10.08 -8.99 -20.28
CA VAL A 236 10.38 -7.61 -20.72
C VAL A 236 9.21 -6.68 -20.42
N LEU A 237 7.99 -7.14 -20.69
CA LEU A 237 6.76 -6.37 -20.40
C LEU A 237 6.62 -6.08 -18.90
N SER A 238 6.79 -7.09 -18.06
CA SER A 238 6.74 -6.97 -16.61
C SER A 238 7.84 -6.07 -16.07
N LYS A 239 9.07 -6.25 -16.53
CA LYS A 239 10.22 -5.47 -16.03
C LYS A 239 10.20 -4.03 -16.47
N SER A 240 9.72 -3.72 -17.67
CA SER A 240 9.64 -2.34 -18.18
C SER A 240 8.43 -1.55 -17.68
N PHE A 241 7.43 -2.22 -17.11
CA PHE A 241 6.23 -1.60 -16.56
C PHE A 241 6.58 -0.49 -15.57
N ASP A 242 6.00 0.69 -15.77
CA ASP A 242 6.24 1.91 -14.99
C ASP A 242 7.75 2.23 -14.83
N ASN A 243 8.55 2.00 -15.88
CA ASN A 243 10.01 2.13 -15.85
C ASN A 243 10.69 1.30 -14.74
N GLY A 244 10.17 0.13 -14.43
CA GLY A 244 10.65 -0.73 -13.34
C GLY A 244 10.34 -0.19 -11.93
N MET A 245 9.40 0.75 -11.80
CA MET A 245 9.03 1.38 -10.52
C MET A 245 8.06 0.51 -9.70
N ILE A 246 8.11 -0.80 -9.83
CA ILE A 246 7.35 -1.72 -9.01
C ILE A 246 8.27 -2.72 -8.32
N CYS A 247 8.14 -2.86 -7.00
CA CYS A 247 8.97 -3.79 -6.22
C CYS A 247 8.71 -5.26 -6.53
N ALA A 248 7.58 -5.58 -7.17
CA ALA A 248 7.17 -6.93 -7.57
C ALA A 248 7.69 -7.33 -8.97
N SER A 249 8.36 -6.44 -9.72
CA SER A 249 8.96 -6.80 -11.01
C SER A 249 10.22 -7.64 -10.81
N GLU A 250 10.51 -8.48 -11.78
CA GLU A 250 11.63 -9.41 -11.75
C GLU A 250 12.97 -8.65 -11.64
N GLN A 251 13.85 -9.14 -10.75
CA GLN A 251 15.19 -8.59 -10.51
C GLN A 251 16.29 -9.53 -11.01
N ALA A 252 15.99 -10.82 -11.06
CA ALA A 252 16.90 -11.86 -11.52
C ALA A 252 16.14 -12.87 -12.38
N VAL A 253 16.82 -13.41 -13.38
CA VAL A 253 16.29 -14.51 -14.20
C VAL A 253 17.20 -15.70 -14.05
N ILE A 254 16.62 -16.85 -13.75
CA ILE A 254 17.29 -18.14 -13.67
C ILE A 254 16.81 -18.94 -14.87
N VAL A 255 17.74 -19.33 -15.76
CA VAL A 255 17.42 -20.04 -17.00
C VAL A 255 18.16 -21.37 -17.00
N ASP A 256 17.48 -22.43 -17.43
CA ASP A 256 18.14 -23.73 -17.65
C ASP A 256 19.27 -23.58 -18.68
N ASN A 257 20.38 -24.25 -18.43
CA ASN A 257 21.62 -24.05 -19.19
C ASN A 257 21.45 -24.25 -20.71
N ASP A 258 20.60 -25.19 -21.10
CA ASP A 258 20.32 -25.51 -22.50
C ASP A 258 19.58 -24.39 -23.25
N LEU A 259 18.90 -23.51 -22.54
CA LEU A 259 18.16 -22.38 -23.09
C LEU A 259 18.93 -21.05 -23.07
N THR A 260 20.07 -20.97 -22.40
CA THR A 260 20.78 -19.70 -22.13
C THR A 260 21.05 -18.89 -23.39
N ASN A 261 21.66 -19.53 -24.41
CA ASN A 261 22.03 -18.84 -25.66
C ASN A 261 20.79 -18.31 -26.41
N GLN A 262 19.69 -19.09 -26.42
CA GLN A 262 18.45 -18.68 -27.07
C GLN A 262 17.77 -17.56 -26.27
N PHE A 263 17.77 -17.64 -24.95
CA PHE A 263 17.25 -16.62 -24.06
C PHE A 263 17.97 -15.28 -24.27
N GLU A 264 19.30 -15.27 -24.25
CA GLU A 264 20.09 -14.05 -24.44
C GLU A 264 19.84 -13.41 -25.82
N ALA A 265 19.81 -14.21 -26.88
CA ALA A 265 19.50 -13.71 -28.22
C ALA A 265 18.10 -13.07 -28.32
N LEU A 266 17.10 -13.69 -27.71
CA LEU A 266 15.73 -13.16 -27.66
C LEU A 266 15.62 -11.90 -26.79
N MET A 267 16.31 -11.85 -25.66
CA MET A 267 16.36 -10.63 -24.82
C MET A 267 16.98 -9.46 -25.57
N ILE A 268 18.09 -9.67 -26.32
CA ILE A 268 18.71 -8.64 -27.15
C ILE A 268 17.72 -8.17 -28.24
N LYS A 269 17.05 -9.13 -28.92
CA LYS A 269 16.02 -8.82 -29.94
C LYS A 269 14.86 -8.00 -29.35
N ALA A 270 14.50 -8.24 -28.10
CA ALA A 270 13.47 -7.50 -27.36
C ALA A 270 13.94 -6.15 -26.83
N GLY A 271 15.19 -5.72 -27.10
CA GLY A 271 15.73 -4.41 -26.73
C GLY A 271 16.55 -4.40 -25.44
N SER A 272 16.83 -5.53 -24.85
CA SER A 272 17.70 -5.62 -23.66
C SER A 272 19.17 -5.49 -24.06
N TYR A 273 19.98 -4.98 -23.12
CA TYR A 273 21.43 -4.84 -23.28
C TYR A 273 22.15 -5.50 -22.10
N PHE A 274 23.09 -6.40 -22.43
CA PHE A 274 23.92 -7.03 -21.42
C PHE A 274 25.15 -6.15 -21.15
N THR A 275 25.36 -5.80 -19.90
CA THR A 275 26.53 -5.07 -19.43
C THR A 275 27.58 -6.04 -18.91
N ASN A 276 28.86 -5.67 -19.04
CA ASN A 276 29.97 -6.43 -18.46
C ASN A 276 30.04 -6.24 -16.95
#